data_a593d4c540a797fea8a715366205e289
#
_entry.id   a593d4c540a797fea8a715366205e289
#
_cell.length_a   1.000
_cell.length_b   1.000
_cell.length_c   1.000
_cell.angle_alpha   90.00
_cell.angle_beta   90.00
_cell.angle_gamma   90.00
#
_symmetry.space_group_name_H-M   'P 1'
#
loop_
_entity.id
_entity.type
_entity.pdbx_description
1 polymer ?
#
loop_
_entity_poly.entity_id
_entity_poly.type
_entity_poly.pdbx_seq_one_letter_code
_entity_poly.pdbx_strand_id
1 'polypeptide(L)'
;MSQHILAFLGGQFVSPLSLRFDLSFRIRALFFVQIPHCGFEKYLFERWNKQMMESKVFADNFSRSFSESGDFFQFLSTRQARSKWMTAPSKELRFEPVERGSTLGNLYMQIYDHNGDADVLEDTMENTSLLLKVDGKDYPVRSCALKTVLERARISGHALNKVSKSVFAEILNYCMGVASGDSLIKIADEKVSAVHGGDPKDYTVMEMLPLFKATNDFLDREYPGNRFMTAHFDHSIATAIWRLDGQADKLLDTYHREIAAKGLRADKLVPALRFSTSDVGMSGANLYPIFLAGAESRIIPLGYPVRTEHKNGSGMEYFEEQLGLVYAQFEKAVDKQVQLMNIEILYPVTTLMRVLKRIKAPKKASYEAMDYFVAIHGDSPCTAYELFMQMSDVIFSAQCDGASGLRIAQLEEIVSRALNVNWHEYDHPGDFKW
;
A
#
# COMPACT_ATOMS: atom_id res chain seq x y z
N MET A 1 -37.46 -24.16 -5.08
CA MET A 1 -37.54 -22.97 -5.94
C MET A 1 -36.22 -22.80 -6.71
N SER A 2 -35.85 -23.71 -7.58
CA SER A 2 -34.56 -23.69 -8.31
C SER A 2 -34.64 -24.42 -9.66
N GLN A 3 -35.73 -24.24 -10.43
CA GLN A 3 -35.87 -24.91 -11.73
C GLN A 3 -36.39 -24.01 -12.87
N HIS A 4 -36.43 -22.67 -12.74
CA HIS A 4 -36.97 -21.81 -13.78
C HIS A 4 -36.02 -20.73 -14.35
N ILE A 5 -34.71 -20.83 -14.16
CA ILE A 5 -33.74 -19.85 -14.73
C ILE A 5 -32.87 -20.43 -15.86
N LEU A 6 -33.08 -21.69 -16.26
CA LEU A 6 -32.23 -22.39 -17.25
C LEU A 6 -32.80 -22.42 -18.70
N ALA A 7 -33.81 -21.64 -19.01
CA ALA A 7 -34.51 -21.72 -20.31
C ALA A 7 -34.21 -20.59 -21.32
N PHE A 8 -33.18 -19.77 -21.12
CA PHE A 8 -32.92 -18.63 -22.05
C PHE A 8 -31.43 -18.42 -22.45
N LEU A 9 -30.63 -19.47 -22.51
CA LEU A 9 -29.31 -19.40 -23.14
C LEU A 9 -29.15 -20.58 -24.09
N GLY A 10 -29.21 -20.28 -25.42
CA GLY A 10 -29.06 -21.22 -26.48
C GLY A 10 -27.74 -22.01 -26.38
N GLY A 11 -27.87 -23.30 -26.63
CA GLY A 11 -26.89 -24.33 -26.43
C GLY A 11 -25.52 -24.13 -27.08
N GLN A 12 -24.60 -23.68 -26.28
CA GLN A 12 -23.16 -23.91 -26.49
C GLN A 12 -22.53 -24.31 -25.17
N PHE A 13 -21.86 -25.43 -25.14
CA PHE A 13 -21.10 -25.94 -24.02
C PHE A 13 -19.91 -24.98 -23.77
N VAL A 14 -19.97 -24.19 -22.71
CA VAL A 14 -18.89 -23.33 -22.24
C VAL A 14 -18.24 -23.98 -21.02
N SER A 15 -16.92 -24.05 -20.98
CA SER A 15 -16.18 -24.70 -19.91
C SER A 15 -16.38 -24.01 -18.53
N PRO A 16 -16.26 -24.71 -17.39
CA PRO A 16 -16.50 -24.14 -16.06
C PRO A 16 -15.64 -22.92 -15.70
N LEU A 17 -14.50 -22.73 -16.37
CA LEU A 17 -13.60 -21.58 -16.19
C LEU A 17 -14.13 -20.30 -16.83
N SER A 18 -14.77 -20.41 -18.00
CA SER A 18 -15.34 -19.24 -18.70
C SER A 18 -16.61 -18.73 -18.03
N LEU A 19 -17.38 -19.61 -17.38
CA LEU A 19 -18.57 -19.22 -16.60
C LEU A 19 -18.23 -18.43 -15.32
N ARG A 20 -17.09 -18.70 -14.67
CA ARG A 20 -16.64 -17.91 -13.52
C ARG A 20 -16.17 -16.52 -13.92
N PHE A 21 -15.54 -16.36 -15.09
CA PHE A 21 -15.09 -15.05 -15.59
C PHE A 21 -16.28 -14.18 -16.04
N ASP A 22 -17.23 -14.76 -16.76
CA ASP A 22 -18.41 -14.04 -17.25
C ASP A 22 -19.37 -13.63 -16.10
N LEU A 23 -19.50 -14.46 -15.07
CA LEU A 23 -20.34 -14.14 -13.91
C LEU A 23 -19.76 -13.01 -13.06
N SER A 24 -18.42 -12.95 -12.87
CA SER A 24 -17.78 -11.85 -12.14
C SER A 24 -17.86 -10.54 -12.90
N PHE A 25 -17.75 -10.58 -14.22
CA PHE A 25 -17.85 -9.41 -15.08
C PHE A 25 -19.31 -8.87 -15.17
N ARG A 26 -20.29 -9.76 -15.31
CA ARG A 26 -21.72 -9.37 -15.34
C ARG A 26 -22.24 -8.91 -13.98
N ILE A 27 -21.75 -9.47 -12.89
CA ILE A 27 -22.08 -8.99 -11.55
C ILE A 27 -21.46 -7.61 -11.32
N ARG A 28 -20.21 -7.37 -11.74
CA ARG A 28 -19.58 -6.03 -11.66
C ARG A 28 -20.34 -4.99 -12.52
N ALA A 29 -20.75 -5.33 -13.73
CA ALA A 29 -21.50 -4.42 -14.62
C ALA A 29 -22.97 -4.16 -14.16
N LEU A 30 -23.63 -5.16 -13.59
CA LEU A 30 -25.02 -5.02 -13.05
C LEU A 30 -25.07 -4.24 -11.72
N PHE A 31 -24.04 -4.32 -10.91
CA PHE A 31 -23.99 -3.55 -9.65
C PHE A 31 -23.73 -2.05 -9.85
N PHE A 32 -23.15 -1.64 -10.99
CA PHE A 32 -22.93 -0.22 -11.29
C PHE A 32 -24.18 0.55 -11.74
N VAL A 33 -25.29 -0.11 -12.07
CA VAL A 33 -26.43 0.57 -12.71
C VAL A 33 -27.65 0.77 -11.82
N GLN A 34 -27.82 0.09 -10.69
CA GLN A 34 -29.14 0.14 -10.00
C GLN A 34 -29.23 -0.15 -8.49
N ILE A 35 -28.26 0.21 -7.63
CA ILE A 35 -28.49 0.09 -6.17
C ILE A 35 -28.10 1.39 -5.47
N PRO A 36 -28.95 1.92 -4.56
CA PRO A 36 -28.58 3.06 -3.71
C PRO A 36 -27.46 2.62 -2.74
N HIS A 37 -26.31 3.23 -2.86
CA HIS A 37 -24.99 2.79 -2.37
C HIS A 37 -24.77 2.75 -0.85
N CYS A 38 -25.73 3.03 0.00
CA CYS A 38 -25.47 3.23 1.43
C CYS A 38 -25.38 1.95 2.29
N GLY A 39 -25.88 0.80 1.82
CA GLY A 39 -26.03 -0.39 2.67
C GLY A 39 -24.97 -1.48 2.45
N PHE A 40 -24.51 -1.67 1.22
CA PHE A 40 -23.66 -2.80 0.87
C PHE A 40 -22.18 -2.55 1.19
N GLU A 41 -21.68 -1.34 1.00
CA GLU A 41 -20.33 -0.95 1.43
C GLU A 41 -20.18 -1.00 2.94
N LYS A 42 -21.18 -0.51 3.66
CA LYS A 42 -21.22 -0.59 5.12
C LYS A 42 -21.23 -2.06 5.58
N TYR A 43 -22.01 -2.91 4.90
CA TYR A 43 -22.06 -4.37 5.20
C TYR A 43 -20.74 -5.09 4.88
N LEU A 44 -20.10 -4.80 3.74
CA LEU A 44 -18.79 -5.36 3.39
C LEU A 44 -17.71 -4.84 4.32
N PHE A 45 -17.72 -3.55 4.64
CA PHE A 45 -16.79 -2.91 5.56
C PHE A 45 -16.97 -3.43 6.99
N GLU A 46 -18.23 -3.57 7.47
CA GLU A 46 -18.54 -4.16 8.78
C GLU A 46 -18.18 -5.65 8.85
N ARG A 47 -18.43 -6.41 7.78
CA ARG A 47 -18.06 -7.82 7.70
C ARG A 47 -16.54 -8.00 7.62
N TRP A 48 -15.85 -7.16 6.86
CA TRP A 48 -14.39 -7.14 6.75
C TRP A 48 -13.75 -6.73 8.08
N ASN A 49 -14.24 -5.66 8.71
CA ASN A 49 -13.81 -5.26 10.04
C ASN A 49 -14.10 -6.32 11.11
N LYS A 50 -15.24 -6.99 11.05
CA LYS A 50 -15.58 -8.04 12.01
C LYS A 50 -14.68 -9.26 11.88
N GLN A 51 -14.31 -9.65 10.66
CA GLN A 51 -13.36 -10.74 10.40
C GLN A 51 -11.92 -10.34 10.81
N MET A 52 -11.58 -9.03 10.76
CA MET A 52 -10.30 -8.47 11.15
C MET A 52 -10.19 -8.17 12.65
N MET A 53 -11.32 -7.95 13.35
CA MET A 53 -11.32 -7.73 14.81
C MET A 53 -10.93 -8.96 15.63
N GLU A 54 -10.90 -10.15 15.03
CA GLU A 54 -10.49 -11.39 15.70
C GLU A 54 -9.01 -11.72 15.55
N SER A 55 -8.26 -11.01 14.67
CA SER A 55 -6.83 -11.26 14.54
C SER A 55 -6.05 -10.61 15.68
N LYS A 56 -5.22 -11.40 16.35
CA LYS A 56 -4.34 -10.90 17.41
C LYS A 56 -3.27 -10.00 16.82
N VAL A 57 -2.94 -8.89 17.48
CA VAL A 57 -2.00 -7.85 16.97
C VAL A 57 -0.62 -8.42 16.65
N PHE A 58 -0.21 -9.51 17.28
CA PHE A 58 1.07 -10.16 16.99
C PHE A 58 1.09 -10.92 15.66
N ALA A 59 -0.07 -11.28 15.11
CA ALA A 59 -0.16 -12.10 13.88
C ALA A 59 0.44 -11.37 12.68
N ASP A 60 1.19 -12.09 11.85
CA ASP A 60 1.89 -11.52 10.70
C ASP A 60 0.94 -10.94 9.64
N ASN A 61 -0.27 -11.47 9.55
CA ASN A 61 -1.34 -11.02 8.67
C ASN A 61 -2.23 -9.94 9.29
N PHE A 62 -1.91 -9.44 10.48
CA PHE A 62 -2.69 -8.39 11.12
C PHE A 62 -2.75 -7.14 10.26
N SER A 63 -3.95 -6.64 10.05
CA SER A 63 -4.18 -5.31 9.50
C SER A 63 -5.44 -4.71 10.11
N ARG A 64 -5.50 -3.38 10.18
CA ARG A 64 -6.64 -2.67 10.74
C ARG A 64 -6.89 -1.36 10.03
N SER A 65 -8.16 -1.08 9.73
CA SER A 65 -8.61 0.21 9.21
C SER A 65 -9.34 1.01 10.28
N PHE A 66 -9.27 2.33 10.18
CA PHE A 66 -9.83 3.28 11.12
C PHE A 66 -10.63 4.33 10.37
N SER A 67 -11.84 4.62 10.82
CA SER A 67 -12.69 5.72 10.32
C SER A 67 -12.57 6.98 11.17
N GLU A 68 -12.02 6.86 12.39
CA GLU A 68 -11.88 7.96 13.34
C GLU A 68 -10.42 8.18 13.70
N SER A 69 -9.98 9.45 13.69
CA SER A 69 -8.59 9.81 14.01
C SER A 69 -8.21 9.43 15.46
N GLY A 70 -9.14 9.61 16.41
CA GLY A 70 -8.93 9.27 17.81
C GLY A 70 -8.56 7.80 18.02
N ASP A 71 -9.30 6.89 17.37
CA ASP A 71 -9.04 5.45 17.43
C ASP A 71 -7.68 5.08 16.81
N PHE A 72 -7.35 5.72 15.70
CA PHE A 72 -6.06 5.51 15.06
C PHE A 72 -4.89 5.97 15.93
N PHE A 73 -4.95 7.17 16.48
CA PHE A 73 -3.89 7.68 17.36
C PHE A 73 -3.79 6.88 18.66
N GLN A 74 -4.91 6.44 19.24
CA GLN A 74 -4.91 5.56 20.40
C GLN A 74 -4.24 4.21 20.09
N PHE A 75 -4.53 3.63 18.92
CA PHE A 75 -3.88 2.40 18.46
C PHE A 75 -2.36 2.58 18.32
N LEU A 76 -1.91 3.64 17.63
CA LEU A 76 -0.47 3.92 17.48
C LEU A 76 0.22 4.15 18.82
N SER A 77 -0.43 4.85 19.75
CA SER A 77 0.09 5.07 21.10
C SER A 77 0.26 3.74 21.86
N THR A 78 -0.76 2.90 21.81
CA THR A 78 -0.70 1.57 22.46
C THR A 78 0.40 0.71 21.84
N ARG A 79 0.53 0.71 20.52
CA ARG A 79 1.59 -0.03 19.82
C ARG A 79 2.98 0.50 20.15
N GLN A 80 3.16 1.81 20.20
CA GLN A 80 4.44 2.41 20.59
C GLN A 80 4.85 1.99 22.01
N ALA A 81 3.90 1.95 22.94
CA ALA A 81 4.17 1.49 24.31
C ALA A 81 4.57 0.00 24.39
N ARG A 82 4.16 -0.83 23.41
CA ARG A 82 4.51 -2.26 23.28
C ARG A 82 5.68 -2.52 22.35
N SER A 83 6.37 -1.48 21.90
CA SER A 83 7.52 -1.61 21.01
C SER A 83 8.78 -1.06 21.68
N LYS A 84 9.92 -1.61 21.26
CA LYS A 84 11.23 -1.11 21.67
C LYS A 84 12.24 -1.23 20.56
N TRP A 85 13.20 -0.33 20.58
CA TRP A 85 14.42 -0.46 19.80
C TRP A 85 15.56 -0.91 20.73
N MET A 86 16.39 -1.79 20.23
CA MET A 86 17.60 -2.23 20.91
C MET A 86 18.77 -2.33 19.95
N THR A 87 19.97 -2.14 20.44
CA THR A 87 21.20 -2.26 19.66
C THR A 87 21.98 -3.45 20.19
N ALA A 88 22.51 -4.27 19.29
CA ALA A 88 23.39 -5.38 19.63
C ALA A 88 24.46 -5.59 18.54
N PRO A 89 25.66 -6.08 18.89
CA PRO A 89 26.67 -6.43 17.89
C PRO A 89 26.11 -7.44 16.89
N SER A 90 26.21 -7.15 15.60
CA SER A 90 25.63 -8.00 14.56
C SER A 90 26.13 -9.44 14.61
N LYS A 91 27.40 -9.62 14.98
CA LYS A 91 28.04 -10.94 15.12
C LYS A 91 27.49 -11.78 16.29
N GLU A 92 26.74 -11.18 17.21
CA GLU A 92 26.12 -11.87 18.35
C GLU A 92 24.69 -12.31 18.07
N LEU A 93 24.09 -11.79 17.00
CA LEU A 93 22.76 -12.22 16.58
C LEU A 93 22.80 -13.68 16.09
N ARG A 94 21.85 -14.49 16.57
CA ARG A 94 21.71 -15.90 16.16
C ARG A 94 20.28 -16.19 15.77
N PHE A 95 20.10 -16.74 14.57
CA PHE A 95 18.82 -17.21 14.08
C PHE A 95 18.68 -18.70 14.32
N GLU A 96 17.55 -19.11 14.88
CA GLU A 96 17.21 -20.52 15.10
C GLU A 96 15.95 -20.90 14.33
N PRO A 97 15.95 -22.05 13.63
CA PRO A 97 14.76 -22.54 12.94
C PRO A 97 13.80 -23.20 13.91
N VAL A 98 12.52 -22.84 13.85
CA VAL A 98 11.46 -23.42 14.67
C VAL A 98 10.36 -23.97 13.77
N GLU A 99 10.68 -25.06 13.07
CA GLU A 99 9.73 -25.73 12.18
C GLU A 99 8.75 -26.61 12.99
N ARG A 100 7.48 -26.62 12.58
CA ARG A 100 6.45 -27.45 13.21
C ARG A 100 6.85 -28.95 13.14
N GLY A 101 6.79 -29.62 14.28
CA GLY A 101 7.15 -31.05 14.40
C GLY A 101 8.65 -31.35 14.48
N SER A 102 9.53 -30.35 14.35
CA SER A 102 10.95 -30.55 14.65
C SER A 102 11.20 -30.68 16.16
N THR A 103 12.30 -31.31 16.56
CA THR A 103 12.67 -31.42 17.99
C THR A 103 12.77 -30.05 18.65
N LEU A 104 13.44 -29.12 17.99
CA LEU A 104 13.62 -27.76 18.49
C LEU A 104 12.28 -26.99 18.51
N GLY A 105 11.46 -27.13 17.47
CA GLY A 105 10.13 -26.53 17.42
C GLY A 105 9.22 -27.02 18.54
N ASN A 106 9.23 -28.33 18.86
CA ASN A 106 8.45 -28.88 19.95
C ASN A 106 8.94 -28.39 21.31
N LEU A 107 10.25 -28.25 21.50
CA LEU A 107 10.82 -27.69 22.72
C LEU A 107 10.37 -26.24 22.92
N TYR A 108 10.49 -25.41 21.91
CA TYR A 108 10.04 -24.01 21.99
C TYR A 108 8.53 -23.91 22.19
N MET A 109 7.73 -24.77 21.57
CA MET A 109 6.27 -24.80 21.83
C MET A 109 5.95 -25.03 23.31
N GLN A 110 6.65 -25.94 23.98
CA GLN A 110 6.46 -26.18 25.42
C GLN A 110 6.85 -24.94 26.26
N ILE A 111 7.93 -24.23 25.89
CA ILE A 111 8.38 -23.01 26.58
C ILE A 111 7.34 -21.90 26.40
N TYR A 112 6.88 -21.69 25.17
CA TYR A 112 5.91 -20.62 24.84
C TYR A 112 4.52 -20.91 25.42
N ASP A 113 4.10 -22.18 25.41
CA ASP A 113 2.83 -22.60 26.03
C ASP A 113 2.86 -22.36 27.55
N HIS A 114 3.97 -22.69 28.21
CA HIS A 114 4.15 -22.42 29.64
C HIS A 114 4.08 -20.91 29.98
N ASN A 115 4.53 -20.06 29.05
CA ASN A 115 4.49 -18.61 29.23
C ASN A 115 3.14 -17.98 28.80
N GLY A 116 2.24 -18.75 28.18
CA GLY A 116 0.97 -18.26 27.65
C GLY A 116 1.05 -17.62 26.26
N ASP A 117 2.17 -17.79 25.54
CA ASP A 117 2.48 -17.16 24.26
C ASP A 117 2.53 -18.17 23.08
N ALA A 118 1.92 -19.37 23.26
CA ALA A 118 1.92 -20.44 22.25
C ALA A 118 1.46 -19.94 20.87
N ASP A 119 0.41 -19.13 20.83
CA ASP A 119 -0.15 -18.58 19.59
C ASP A 119 0.86 -17.70 18.81
N VAL A 120 1.75 -16.97 19.51
CA VAL A 120 2.79 -16.13 18.90
C VAL A 120 3.80 -17.00 18.16
N LEU A 121 4.18 -18.12 18.78
CA LEU A 121 5.10 -19.06 18.16
C LEU A 121 4.45 -19.84 17.01
N GLU A 122 3.18 -20.25 17.16
CA GLU A 122 2.43 -20.91 16.07
C GLU A 122 2.35 -20.03 14.83
N ASP A 123 1.95 -18.77 14.97
CA ASP A 123 1.94 -17.81 13.86
C ASP A 123 3.33 -17.67 13.23
N THR A 124 4.40 -17.69 14.04
CA THR A 124 5.77 -17.60 13.53
C THR A 124 6.17 -18.86 12.76
N MET A 125 5.80 -20.05 13.23
CA MET A 125 6.04 -21.31 12.51
C MET A 125 5.30 -21.37 11.16
N GLU A 126 4.13 -20.76 11.07
CA GLU A 126 3.35 -20.69 9.83
C GLU A 126 3.95 -19.70 8.81
N ASN A 127 4.65 -18.68 9.28
CA ASN A 127 5.20 -17.60 8.45
C ASN A 127 6.70 -17.77 8.20
N THR A 128 7.55 -17.35 9.15
CA THR A 128 9.00 -17.33 8.97
C THR A 128 9.69 -18.60 9.45
N SER A 129 9.15 -19.25 10.47
CA SER A 129 9.77 -20.36 11.22
C SER A 129 11.13 -19.99 11.81
N LEU A 130 11.34 -18.74 12.22
CA LEU A 130 12.62 -18.24 12.75
C LEU A 130 12.44 -17.56 14.10
N LEU A 131 13.36 -17.82 15.01
CA LEU A 131 13.62 -17.02 16.21
C LEU A 131 14.93 -16.25 16.04
N LEU A 132 15.01 -15.05 16.58
CA LEU A 132 16.25 -14.30 16.78
C LEU A 132 16.67 -14.36 18.24
N LYS A 133 17.84 -14.90 18.51
CA LYS A 133 18.47 -14.84 19.82
C LYS A 133 19.33 -13.60 19.94
N VAL A 134 19.07 -12.79 20.96
CA VAL A 134 19.81 -11.59 21.28
C VAL A 134 19.68 -11.29 22.78
N ASP A 135 20.78 -10.92 23.43
CA ASP A 135 20.84 -10.63 24.86
C ASP A 135 20.23 -11.73 25.76
N GLY A 136 20.49 -13.00 25.39
CA GLY A 136 19.98 -14.16 26.12
C GLY A 136 18.47 -14.39 26.04
N LYS A 137 17.77 -13.70 25.15
CA LYS A 137 16.32 -13.86 24.89
C LYS A 137 16.07 -14.32 23.45
N ASP A 138 14.98 -15.04 23.30
CA ASP A 138 14.49 -15.54 22.01
C ASP A 138 13.28 -14.75 21.58
N TYR A 139 13.34 -14.15 20.39
CA TYR A 139 12.27 -13.36 19.83
C TYR A 139 11.80 -13.96 18.49
N PRO A 140 10.51 -14.27 18.34
CA PRO A 140 9.93 -14.65 17.06
C PRO A 140 10.19 -13.59 15.98
N VAL A 141 10.53 -14.03 14.76
CA VAL A 141 10.82 -13.12 13.65
C VAL A 141 9.58 -12.95 12.77
N ARG A 142 9.12 -11.73 12.59
CA ARG A 142 7.99 -11.38 11.73
C ARG A 142 8.39 -11.40 10.25
N SER A 143 7.47 -11.73 9.35
CA SER A 143 7.73 -11.75 7.90
C SER A 143 8.23 -10.41 7.36
N CYS A 144 7.71 -9.28 7.83
CA CYS A 144 8.17 -7.97 7.40
C CYS A 144 9.64 -7.69 7.77
N ALA A 145 10.18 -8.34 8.82
CA ALA A 145 11.58 -8.19 9.22
C ALA A 145 12.56 -8.84 8.24
N LEU A 146 12.14 -9.86 7.48
CA LEU A 146 13.05 -10.63 6.62
C LEU A 146 13.80 -9.75 5.61
N LYS A 147 13.16 -8.71 5.07
CA LYS A 147 13.81 -7.79 4.14
C LYS A 147 14.99 -7.10 4.81
N THR A 148 14.80 -6.52 5.98
CA THR A 148 15.85 -5.78 6.69
C THR A 148 16.92 -6.71 7.25
N VAL A 149 16.57 -7.92 7.67
CA VAL A 149 17.49 -8.98 8.06
C VAL A 149 18.42 -9.34 6.89
N LEU A 150 17.86 -9.58 5.69
CA LEU A 150 18.64 -9.91 4.49
C LEU A 150 19.53 -8.74 4.05
N GLU A 151 19.01 -7.51 4.08
CA GLU A 151 19.78 -6.29 3.79
C GLU A 151 20.92 -6.13 4.78
N ARG A 152 20.69 -6.36 6.08
CA ARG A 152 21.74 -6.31 7.13
C ARG A 152 22.79 -7.39 6.94
N ALA A 153 22.38 -8.59 6.59
CA ALA A 153 23.25 -9.71 6.27
C ALA A 153 23.94 -9.59 4.89
N ARG A 154 23.60 -8.55 4.09
CA ARG A 154 24.06 -8.32 2.71
C ARG A 154 23.79 -9.50 1.78
N ILE A 155 22.64 -10.13 1.93
CA ILE A 155 22.21 -11.27 1.12
C ILE A 155 21.11 -10.79 0.15
N SER A 156 21.23 -11.21 -1.11
CA SER A 156 20.22 -10.97 -2.13
C SER A 156 20.01 -12.22 -2.98
N GLY A 157 18.81 -12.36 -3.56
CA GLY A 157 18.47 -13.40 -4.51
C GLY A 157 17.31 -14.30 -4.10
N HIS A 158 16.63 -14.85 -5.10
CA HIS A 158 15.43 -15.66 -4.91
C HIS A 158 15.71 -17.13 -4.50
N ALA A 159 16.96 -17.57 -4.57
CA ALA A 159 17.32 -18.95 -4.24
C ALA A 159 17.04 -19.31 -2.78
N LEU A 160 17.16 -18.32 -1.88
CA LEU A 160 16.92 -18.51 -0.45
C LEU A 160 15.50 -18.94 -0.11
N ASN A 161 14.53 -18.62 -0.97
CA ASN A 161 13.14 -19.03 -0.76
C ASN A 161 12.92 -20.54 -0.98
N LYS A 162 13.94 -21.25 -1.50
CA LYS A 162 13.87 -22.69 -1.84
C LYS A 162 14.67 -23.58 -0.90
N VAL A 163 15.47 -23.02 0.00
CA VAL A 163 16.22 -23.80 0.98
C VAL A 163 15.35 -24.10 2.21
N SER A 164 15.73 -25.17 2.96
CA SER A 164 15.09 -25.47 4.24
C SER A 164 15.30 -24.32 5.24
N LYS A 165 14.45 -24.21 6.23
CA LYS A 165 14.58 -23.17 7.28
C LYS A 165 15.87 -23.32 8.09
N SER A 166 16.32 -24.55 8.31
CA SER A 166 17.60 -24.84 8.96
C SER A 166 18.79 -24.24 8.15
N VAL A 167 18.86 -24.56 6.85
CA VAL A 167 19.90 -24.01 5.97
C VAL A 167 19.79 -22.47 5.86
N PHE A 168 18.58 -21.95 5.83
CA PHE A 168 18.37 -20.50 5.80
C PHE A 168 18.91 -19.82 7.06
N ALA A 169 18.62 -20.37 8.25
CA ALA A 169 19.14 -19.86 9.52
C ALA A 169 20.69 -19.95 9.57
N GLU A 170 21.28 -21.04 9.09
CA GLU A 170 22.75 -21.19 8.99
C GLU A 170 23.37 -20.11 8.10
N ILE A 171 22.80 -19.85 6.91
CA ILE A 171 23.27 -18.79 6.01
C ILE A 171 23.18 -17.42 6.69
N LEU A 172 22.07 -17.12 7.35
CA LEU A 172 21.90 -15.88 8.11
C LEU A 172 22.97 -15.74 9.19
N ASN A 173 23.17 -16.80 9.99
CA ASN A 173 24.16 -16.81 11.08
C ASN A 173 25.58 -16.61 10.57
N TYR A 174 25.94 -17.24 9.46
CA TYR A 174 27.24 -17.06 8.84
C TYR A 174 27.44 -15.61 8.38
N CYS A 175 26.48 -15.06 7.65
CA CYS A 175 26.57 -13.71 7.11
C CYS A 175 26.55 -12.64 8.21
N MET A 176 25.71 -12.82 9.25
CA MET A 176 25.71 -11.92 10.41
C MET A 176 26.99 -12.01 11.23
N GLY A 177 27.58 -13.20 11.33
CA GLY A 177 28.87 -13.40 12.01
C GLY A 177 30.04 -12.63 11.40
N VAL A 178 29.98 -12.32 10.10
CA VAL A 178 31.00 -11.52 9.39
C VAL A 178 30.58 -10.07 9.17
N ALA A 179 29.34 -9.70 9.54
CA ALA A 179 28.86 -8.33 9.43
C ALA A 179 29.56 -7.41 10.45
N SER A 180 30.04 -6.27 9.99
CA SER A 180 30.69 -5.28 10.85
C SER A 180 29.70 -4.38 11.56
N GLY A 181 30.03 -3.93 12.75
CA GLY A 181 29.25 -2.97 13.53
C GLY A 181 28.00 -3.57 14.17
N ASP A 182 27.19 -2.70 14.74
CA ASP A 182 26.00 -3.06 15.47
C ASP A 182 24.77 -3.19 14.55
N SER A 183 23.79 -3.92 15.01
CA SER A 183 22.45 -3.96 14.44
C SER A 183 21.48 -3.22 15.34
N LEU A 184 20.57 -2.46 14.74
CA LEU A 184 19.44 -1.82 15.37
C LEU A 184 18.20 -2.67 15.14
N ILE A 185 17.62 -3.19 16.21
CA ILE A 185 16.55 -4.19 16.18
C ILE A 185 15.27 -3.57 16.73
N LYS A 186 14.17 -3.67 15.97
CA LYS A 186 12.84 -3.31 16.44
C LYS A 186 12.09 -4.56 16.88
N ILE A 187 11.60 -4.51 18.11
CA ILE A 187 10.68 -5.50 18.65
C ILE A 187 9.33 -4.79 18.87
N ALA A 188 8.28 -5.31 18.28
CA ALA A 188 6.93 -4.80 18.43
C ALA A 188 5.94 -5.97 18.56
N ASP A 189 5.02 -5.86 19.53
CA ASP A 189 4.04 -6.89 19.80
C ASP A 189 4.70 -8.30 19.85
N GLU A 190 5.75 -8.41 20.69
CA GLU A 190 6.51 -9.63 21.01
C GLU A 190 7.37 -10.21 19.91
N LYS A 191 7.33 -9.64 18.69
CA LYS A 191 8.10 -10.12 17.54
C LYS A 191 9.12 -9.11 17.05
N VAL A 192 10.24 -9.63 16.51
CA VAL A 192 11.19 -8.82 15.75
C VAL A 192 10.53 -8.36 14.46
N SER A 193 10.43 -7.05 14.29
CA SER A 193 9.79 -6.41 13.14
C SER A 193 10.80 -5.81 12.14
N ALA A 194 12.03 -5.52 12.59
CA ALA A 194 13.12 -5.04 11.73
C ALA A 194 14.50 -5.32 12.34
N VAL A 195 15.52 -5.44 11.47
CA VAL A 195 16.94 -5.49 11.86
C VAL A 195 17.74 -4.63 10.86
N HIS A 196 18.12 -3.43 11.26
CA HIS A 196 18.88 -2.48 10.46
C HIS A 196 20.35 -2.42 10.87
N GLY A 197 21.18 -1.71 10.11
CA GLY A 197 22.48 -1.26 10.59
C GLY A 197 22.33 -0.26 11.74
N GLY A 198 23.22 -0.32 12.73
CA GLY A 198 23.18 0.55 13.91
C GLY A 198 23.71 1.97 13.65
N ASP A 199 24.31 2.24 12.48
CA ASP A 199 24.75 3.57 12.10
C ASP A 199 23.52 4.42 11.66
N PRO A 200 23.36 5.68 12.14
CA PRO A 200 22.31 6.60 11.68
C PRO A 200 22.30 6.82 10.17
N LYS A 201 23.42 6.58 9.46
CA LYS A 201 23.47 6.60 7.99
C LYS A 201 22.67 5.46 7.37
N ASP A 202 22.60 4.30 8.05
CA ASP A 202 21.84 3.15 7.58
C ASP A 202 20.34 3.32 7.89
N TYR A 203 20.04 3.69 9.12
CA TYR A 203 18.66 3.90 9.54
C TYR A 203 18.55 4.91 10.70
N THR A 204 17.67 5.89 10.54
CA THR A 204 17.30 6.84 11.58
C THR A 204 15.88 6.54 12.08
N VAL A 205 15.73 6.33 13.37
CA VAL A 205 14.42 6.04 13.98
C VAL A 205 13.53 7.28 13.92
N MET A 206 12.38 7.13 13.26
CA MET A 206 11.28 8.07 13.30
C MET A 206 10.00 7.28 13.64
N GLU A 207 9.48 7.51 14.83
CA GLU A 207 8.30 6.78 15.31
C GLU A 207 7.03 7.23 14.61
N MET A 208 6.12 6.30 14.32
CA MET A 208 4.88 6.58 13.58
C MET A 208 4.01 7.62 14.27
N LEU A 209 3.77 7.48 15.57
CA LEU A 209 2.85 8.37 16.30
C LEU A 209 3.24 9.85 16.23
N PRO A 210 4.49 10.26 16.50
CA PRO A 210 4.92 11.65 16.31
C PRO A 210 4.73 12.15 14.87
N LEU A 211 5.06 11.35 13.86
CA LEU A 211 4.92 11.73 12.46
C LEU A 211 3.45 11.98 12.06
N PHE A 212 2.54 11.09 12.44
CA PHE A 212 1.11 11.27 12.19
C PHE A 212 0.52 12.45 12.96
N LYS A 213 0.95 12.67 14.20
CA LYS A 213 0.53 13.85 14.97
C LYS A 213 1.01 15.14 14.32
N ALA A 214 2.29 15.25 13.96
CA ALA A 214 2.83 16.43 13.30
C ALA A 214 2.10 16.71 11.97
N THR A 215 1.76 15.67 11.20
CA THR A 215 0.96 15.82 9.98
C THR A 215 -0.44 16.36 10.29
N ASN A 216 -1.11 15.81 11.29
CA ASN A 216 -2.45 16.27 11.69
C ASN A 216 -2.43 17.73 12.17
N ASP A 217 -1.49 18.07 13.06
CA ASP A 217 -1.35 19.43 13.62
C ASP A 217 -1.01 20.46 12.52
N PHE A 218 -0.17 20.06 11.56
CA PHE A 218 0.10 20.86 10.36
C PHE A 218 -1.17 21.12 9.56
N LEU A 219 -1.95 20.08 9.29
CA LEU A 219 -3.18 20.22 8.51
C LEU A 219 -4.23 21.07 9.24
N ASP A 220 -4.38 20.92 10.54
CA ASP A 220 -5.30 21.73 11.34
C ASP A 220 -4.94 23.21 11.29
N ARG A 221 -3.65 23.54 11.24
CA ARG A 221 -3.15 24.93 11.18
C ARG A 221 -3.22 25.52 9.79
N GLU A 222 -2.73 24.80 8.76
CA GLU A 222 -2.55 25.35 7.41
C GLU A 222 -3.75 25.10 6.48
N TYR A 223 -4.57 24.07 6.78
CA TYR A 223 -5.73 23.67 5.98
C TYR A 223 -7.01 23.61 6.84
N PRO A 224 -7.48 24.74 7.37
CA PRO A 224 -8.68 24.78 8.20
C PRO A 224 -9.87 24.19 7.45
N GLY A 225 -10.64 23.36 8.16
CA GLY A 225 -11.74 22.60 7.57
C GLY A 225 -11.32 21.28 6.92
N ASN A 226 -10.04 20.85 7.12
CA ASN A 226 -9.65 19.49 6.80
C ASN A 226 -10.46 18.48 7.62
N ARG A 227 -10.57 17.27 7.10
CA ARG A 227 -11.27 16.17 7.80
C ARG A 227 -10.49 14.88 7.63
N PHE A 228 -10.21 14.21 8.73
CA PHE A 228 -9.74 12.84 8.70
C PHE A 228 -10.77 11.96 8.00
N MET A 229 -10.33 11.17 7.04
CA MET A 229 -11.20 10.28 6.26
C MET A 229 -11.04 8.83 6.69
N THR A 230 -9.81 8.34 6.71
CA THR A 230 -9.49 6.95 7.03
C THR A 230 -8.02 6.79 7.34
N ALA A 231 -7.69 5.76 8.10
CA ALA A 231 -6.32 5.26 8.19
C ALA A 231 -6.29 3.74 8.06
N HIS A 232 -5.15 3.23 7.69
CA HIS A 232 -4.89 1.80 7.62
C HIS A 232 -3.52 1.51 8.22
N PHE A 233 -3.42 0.43 8.95
CA PHE A 233 -2.18 -0.10 9.51
C PHE A 233 -2.05 -1.58 9.17
N ASP A 234 -0.88 -1.96 8.70
CA ASP A 234 -0.34 -3.31 8.79
C ASP A 234 1.11 -3.24 9.31
N HIS A 235 1.74 -4.39 9.57
CA HIS A 235 3.10 -4.40 10.14
C HIS A 235 4.18 -3.83 9.21
N SER A 236 3.86 -3.59 7.95
CA SER A 236 4.80 -3.05 6.96
C SER A 236 4.68 -1.54 6.79
N ILE A 237 3.46 -0.99 6.93
CA ILE A 237 3.17 0.41 6.65
C ILE A 237 1.94 0.90 7.42
N ALA A 238 1.95 2.16 7.80
CA ALA A 238 0.76 2.88 8.22
C ALA A 238 0.45 4.00 7.22
N THR A 239 -0.84 4.20 6.92
CA THR A 239 -1.31 5.27 6.04
C THR A 239 -2.50 5.97 6.65
N ALA A 240 -2.65 7.27 6.39
CA ALA A 240 -3.87 8.01 6.70
C ALA A 240 -4.19 9.02 5.60
N ILE A 241 -5.46 9.33 5.42
CA ILE A 241 -5.97 10.26 4.41
C ILE A 241 -6.80 11.32 5.12
N TRP A 242 -6.51 12.58 4.78
CA TRP A 242 -7.30 13.75 5.19
C TRP A 242 -7.84 14.43 3.95
N ARG A 243 -9.13 14.76 3.96
CA ARG A 243 -9.78 15.59 2.95
C ARG A 243 -9.51 17.06 3.24
N LEU A 244 -9.26 17.84 2.21
CA LEU A 244 -8.99 19.27 2.32
C LEU A 244 -10.20 20.07 1.82
N ASP A 245 -11.40 19.73 2.30
CA ASP A 245 -12.67 20.30 1.83
C ASP A 245 -12.69 21.84 1.92
N GLY A 246 -12.14 22.42 2.98
CA GLY A 246 -12.11 23.87 3.18
C GLY A 246 -11.20 24.63 2.20
N GLN A 247 -10.36 23.94 1.44
CA GLN A 247 -9.44 24.51 0.46
C GLN A 247 -9.77 24.07 -0.98
N ALA A 248 -10.85 23.32 -1.18
CA ALA A 248 -11.18 22.71 -2.46
C ALA A 248 -11.31 23.77 -3.57
N ASP A 249 -12.03 24.86 -3.33
CA ASP A 249 -12.22 25.93 -4.32
C ASP A 249 -10.88 26.57 -4.73
N LYS A 250 -10.02 26.87 -3.75
CA LYS A 250 -8.71 27.49 -4.01
C LYS A 250 -7.78 26.55 -4.78
N LEU A 251 -7.70 25.27 -4.40
CA LEU A 251 -6.81 24.28 -5.00
C LEU A 251 -7.28 23.82 -6.39
N LEU A 252 -8.59 23.86 -6.67
CA LEU A 252 -9.18 23.34 -7.89
C LEU A 252 -9.71 24.41 -8.85
N ASP A 253 -9.57 25.71 -8.54
CA ASP A 253 -10.09 26.79 -9.39
C ASP A 253 -9.58 26.70 -10.83
N THR A 254 -8.28 26.59 -11.02
CA THR A 254 -7.68 26.46 -12.36
C THR A 254 -8.15 25.20 -13.07
N TYR A 255 -8.21 24.08 -12.36
CA TYR A 255 -8.69 22.82 -12.89
C TYR A 255 -10.16 22.94 -13.37
N HIS A 256 -11.06 23.49 -12.55
CA HIS A 256 -12.48 23.62 -12.90
C HIS A 256 -12.68 24.55 -14.10
N ARG A 257 -11.93 25.64 -14.20
CA ARG A 257 -12.00 26.54 -15.37
C ARG A 257 -11.61 25.83 -16.66
N GLU A 258 -10.51 25.08 -16.64
CA GLU A 258 -10.02 24.37 -17.83
C GLU A 258 -10.96 23.22 -18.25
N ILE A 259 -11.48 22.46 -17.31
CA ILE A 259 -12.50 21.43 -17.56
C ILE A 259 -13.73 22.03 -18.23
N ALA A 260 -14.25 23.14 -17.68
CA ALA A 260 -15.42 23.83 -18.22
C ALA A 260 -15.16 24.41 -19.63
N ALA A 261 -13.99 25.03 -19.84
CA ALA A 261 -13.59 25.60 -21.12
C ALA A 261 -13.50 24.55 -22.24
N LYS A 262 -13.12 23.32 -21.90
CA LYS A 262 -12.97 22.23 -22.86
C LYS A 262 -14.18 21.32 -22.96
N GLY A 263 -15.23 21.55 -22.17
CA GLY A 263 -16.42 20.70 -22.14
C GLY A 263 -16.14 19.25 -21.74
N LEU A 264 -15.05 19.01 -21.01
CA LEU A 264 -14.71 17.68 -20.50
C LEU A 264 -15.65 17.28 -19.37
N ARG A 265 -15.94 15.98 -19.29
CA ARG A 265 -16.66 15.44 -18.13
C ARG A 265 -15.72 15.40 -16.94
N ALA A 266 -16.15 15.98 -15.83
CA ALA A 266 -15.41 15.93 -14.59
C ALA A 266 -16.20 15.16 -13.54
N ASP A 267 -15.54 14.19 -12.91
CA ASP A 267 -16.00 13.70 -11.63
C ASP A 267 -15.90 14.82 -10.59
N LYS A 268 -16.75 14.76 -9.57
CA LYS A 268 -16.57 15.64 -8.42
C LYS A 268 -15.24 15.25 -7.74
N LEU A 269 -14.26 16.14 -7.83
CA LEU A 269 -12.97 15.96 -7.18
C LEU A 269 -12.95 16.62 -5.81
N VAL A 270 -12.27 15.97 -4.88
CA VAL A 270 -11.95 16.53 -3.56
C VAL A 270 -10.44 16.43 -3.37
N PRO A 271 -9.74 17.55 -3.12
CA PRO A 271 -8.31 17.49 -2.78
C PRO A 271 -8.14 16.80 -1.43
N ALA A 272 -7.14 15.96 -1.33
CA ALA A 272 -6.82 15.25 -0.11
C ALA A 272 -5.32 15.05 0.03
N LEU A 273 -4.85 14.89 1.25
CA LEU A 273 -3.48 14.50 1.55
C LEU A 273 -3.49 13.08 2.09
N ARG A 274 -2.66 12.22 1.51
CA ARG A 274 -2.32 10.93 2.09
C ARG A 274 -0.92 11.01 2.67
N PHE A 275 -0.79 10.63 3.93
CA PHE A 275 0.49 10.38 4.57
C PHE A 275 0.69 8.89 4.77
N SER A 276 1.89 8.40 4.49
CA SER A 276 2.29 7.01 4.78
C SER A 276 3.70 6.95 5.32
N THR A 277 3.93 6.03 6.24
CA THR A 277 5.26 5.76 6.80
C THR A 277 5.40 4.32 7.26
N SER A 278 6.64 3.89 7.42
CA SER A 278 7.00 2.56 7.91
C SER A 278 8.08 2.68 8.97
N ASP A 279 7.81 2.18 10.15
CA ASP A 279 8.81 2.11 11.23
C ASP A 279 9.68 0.85 11.18
N VAL A 280 9.53 0.07 10.10
CA VAL A 280 10.33 -1.14 9.83
C VAL A 280 11.14 -1.02 8.52
N GLY A 281 11.31 0.20 8.00
CA GLY A 281 12.14 0.47 6.82
C GLY A 281 11.57 0.01 5.47
N MET A 282 10.25 -0.25 5.40
CA MET A 282 9.60 -0.63 4.14
C MET A 282 9.23 0.58 3.28
N SER A 283 9.08 1.76 3.89
CA SER A 283 8.77 3.04 3.25
C SER A 283 9.35 4.18 4.07
N GLY A 284 9.69 5.28 3.44
CA GLY A 284 9.95 6.55 4.14
C GLY A 284 8.66 7.20 4.63
N ALA A 285 8.78 8.35 5.28
CA ALA A 285 7.66 9.22 5.59
C ALA A 285 7.29 10.01 4.33
N ASN A 286 6.18 9.67 3.71
CA ASN A 286 5.78 10.14 2.39
C ASN A 286 4.44 10.86 2.43
N LEU A 287 4.41 12.09 1.92
CA LEU A 287 3.22 12.93 1.81
C LEU A 287 2.79 12.99 0.34
N TYR A 288 1.62 12.48 0.04
CA TYR A 288 1.08 12.40 -1.31
C TYR A 288 -0.09 13.37 -1.47
N PRO A 289 0.02 14.39 -2.32
CA PRO A 289 -1.17 15.08 -2.79
C PRO A 289 -1.97 14.13 -3.67
N ILE A 290 -3.27 14.03 -3.42
CA ILE A 290 -4.19 13.17 -4.16
C ILE A 290 -5.50 13.90 -4.43
N PHE A 291 -6.25 13.47 -5.45
CA PHE A 291 -7.67 13.73 -5.54
C PHE A 291 -8.46 12.49 -5.16
N LEU A 292 -9.61 12.73 -4.56
CA LEU A 292 -10.65 11.73 -4.37
C LEU A 292 -11.74 12.02 -5.39
N ALA A 293 -11.99 11.07 -6.29
CA ALA A 293 -12.93 11.24 -7.39
C ALA A 293 -14.21 10.42 -7.18
N GLY A 294 -15.34 11.07 -7.48
CA GLY A 294 -16.66 10.45 -7.44
C GLY A 294 -17.17 10.14 -6.03
N ALA A 295 -18.32 9.46 -5.96
CA ALA A 295 -18.95 9.06 -4.70
C ALA A 295 -18.14 7.99 -3.94
N GLU A 296 -17.38 7.16 -4.67
CA GLU A 296 -16.57 6.06 -4.14
C GLU A 296 -15.22 6.51 -3.62
N SER A 297 -14.90 7.82 -3.72
CA SER A 297 -13.63 8.39 -3.28
C SER A 297 -12.40 7.68 -3.89
N ARG A 298 -12.49 7.35 -5.20
CA ARG A 298 -11.40 6.74 -5.96
C ARG A 298 -10.15 7.62 -5.89
N ILE A 299 -9.03 7.05 -5.56
CA ILE A 299 -7.77 7.78 -5.40
C ILE A 299 -7.14 8.06 -6.77
N ILE A 300 -6.93 9.34 -7.08
CA ILE A 300 -6.18 9.83 -8.23
C ILE A 300 -4.84 10.36 -7.71
N PRO A 301 -3.72 9.68 -7.95
CA PRO A 301 -2.41 10.17 -7.50
C PRO A 301 -1.96 11.38 -8.32
N LEU A 302 -1.44 12.40 -7.66
CA LEU A 302 -1.08 13.68 -8.29
C LEU A 302 0.43 13.88 -8.49
N GLY A 303 1.22 12.83 -8.44
CA GLY A 303 2.65 12.91 -8.68
C GLY A 303 3.47 12.21 -7.60
N TYR A 304 4.75 12.59 -7.55
CA TYR A 304 5.65 12.03 -6.54
C TYR A 304 5.38 12.63 -5.16
N PRO A 305 5.55 11.82 -4.10
CA PRO A 305 5.40 12.33 -2.74
C PRO A 305 6.51 13.34 -2.38
N VAL A 306 6.21 14.21 -1.43
CA VAL A 306 7.24 14.80 -0.58
C VAL A 306 7.74 13.71 0.34
N ARG A 307 9.04 13.39 0.26
CA ARG A 307 9.61 12.20 0.89
C ARG A 307 10.67 12.55 1.92
N THR A 308 10.54 11.99 3.11
CA THR A 308 11.59 11.97 4.12
C THR A 308 12.06 10.52 4.32
N GLU A 309 13.30 10.22 4.00
CA GLU A 309 13.87 8.88 4.21
C GLU A 309 14.32 8.71 5.67
N HIS A 310 14.23 7.49 6.18
CA HIS A 310 14.74 7.09 7.50
C HIS A 310 16.27 6.90 7.46
N LYS A 311 17.02 7.92 7.01
CA LYS A 311 18.47 7.84 6.81
C LYS A 311 19.17 9.17 7.12
N ASN A 312 20.48 9.10 7.29
CA ASN A 312 21.37 10.27 7.37
C ASN A 312 20.99 11.30 8.45
N GLY A 313 20.41 10.83 9.55
CA GLY A 313 19.99 11.71 10.63
C GLY A 313 18.73 12.53 10.34
N SER A 314 17.95 12.19 9.27
CA SER A 314 16.66 12.81 9.05
C SER A 314 15.77 12.63 10.28
N GLY A 315 15.35 13.73 10.88
CA GLY A 315 14.55 13.74 12.13
C GLY A 315 13.21 14.45 11.93
N MET A 316 12.50 14.65 13.04
CA MET A 316 11.20 15.33 13.07
C MET A 316 11.27 16.75 12.52
N GLU A 317 12.31 17.52 12.83
CA GLU A 317 12.50 18.88 12.35
C GLU A 317 12.54 18.93 10.80
N TYR A 318 13.34 18.06 10.19
CA TYR A 318 13.39 17.96 8.73
C TYR A 318 12.04 17.51 8.14
N PHE A 319 11.33 16.60 8.79
CA PHE A 319 10.01 16.17 8.36
C PHE A 319 9.00 17.34 8.39
N GLU A 320 9.00 18.14 9.46
CA GLU A 320 8.14 19.31 9.61
C GLU A 320 8.43 20.39 8.55
N GLU A 321 9.70 20.60 8.17
CA GLU A 321 10.06 21.45 7.03
C GLU A 321 9.45 20.92 5.71
N GLN A 322 9.47 19.59 5.50
CA GLN A 322 8.90 18.98 4.29
C GLN A 322 7.38 19.15 4.21
N LEU A 323 6.65 19.19 5.34
CA LEU A 323 5.22 19.48 5.35
C LEU A 323 4.90 20.81 4.65
N GLY A 324 5.73 21.83 4.81
CA GLY A 324 5.57 23.15 4.15
C GLY A 324 5.60 23.09 2.63
N LEU A 325 6.13 22.02 2.03
CA LEU A 325 6.20 21.87 0.57
C LEU A 325 4.92 21.31 -0.07
N VAL A 326 3.98 20.81 0.76
CA VAL A 326 2.77 20.13 0.27
C VAL A 326 1.93 21.02 -0.62
N TYR A 327 1.75 22.30 -0.28
CA TYR A 327 0.95 23.23 -1.08
C TYR A 327 1.51 23.40 -2.50
N ALA A 328 2.82 23.64 -2.62
CA ALA A 328 3.48 23.78 -3.92
C ALA A 328 3.41 22.48 -4.76
N GLN A 329 3.32 21.31 -4.11
CA GLN A 329 3.12 20.05 -4.81
C GLN A 329 1.70 19.94 -5.37
N PHE A 330 0.67 20.41 -4.64
CA PHE A 330 -0.69 20.47 -5.19
C PHE A 330 -0.77 21.38 -6.41
N GLU A 331 -0.22 22.59 -6.35
CA GLU A 331 -0.22 23.52 -7.49
C GLU A 331 0.42 22.88 -8.73
N LYS A 332 1.64 22.34 -8.60
CA LYS A 332 2.33 21.65 -9.69
C LYS A 332 1.52 20.46 -10.23
N ALA A 333 0.81 19.75 -9.38
CA ALA A 333 0.02 18.60 -9.78
C ALA A 333 -1.22 19.04 -10.57
N VAL A 334 -1.90 20.09 -10.16
CA VAL A 334 -3.01 20.70 -10.90
C VAL A 334 -2.56 21.19 -12.28
N ASP A 335 -1.43 21.91 -12.35
CA ASP A 335 -0.86 22.37 -13.63
C ASP A 335 -0.60 21.20 -14.59
N LYS A 336 -0.08 20.07 -14.09
CA LYS A 336 0.12 18.87 -14.90
C LYS A 336 -1.17 18.25 -15.40
N GLN A 337 -2.21 18.20 -14.56
CA GLN A 337 -3.53 17.76 -15.00
C GLN A 337 -4.07 18.63 -16.14
N VAL A 338 -3.94 19.96 -16.01
CA VAL A 338 -4.32 20.91 -17.05
C VAL A 338 -3.51 20.70 -18.33
N GLN A 339 -2.20 20.43 -18.23
CA GLN A 339 -1.38 20.10 -19.39
C GLN A 339 -1.90 18.85 -20.13
N LEU A 340 -2.26 17.81 -19.39
CA LEU A 340 -2.84 16.58 -20.00
C LEU A 340 -4.16 16.82 -20.73
N MET A 341 -4.98 17.77 -20.29
CA MET A 341 -6.22 18.18 -20.98
C MET A 341 -5.96 18.81 -22.36
N ASN A 342 -4.75 19.27 -22.63
CA ASN A 342 -4.35 19.86 -23.91
C ASN A 342 -3.73 18.86 -24.89
N ILE A 343 -3.56 17.62 -24.50
CA ILE A 343 -2.98 16.55 -25.33
C ILE A 343 -4.10 15.70 -25.89
N GLU A 344 -4.36 15.83 -27.18
CA GLU A 344 -5.29 14.95 -27.91
C GLU A 344 -4.65 13.60 -28.18
N ILE A 345 -5.42 12.53 -28.00
CA ILE A 345 -5.03 11.13 -28.22
C ILE A 345 -5.97 10.53 -29.27
N LEU A 346 -5.41 10.11 -30.39
CA LEU A 346 -6.15 9.56 -31.52
C LEU A 346 -6.40 8.05 -31.40
N TYR A 347 -5.51 7.34 -30.69
CA TYR A 347 -5.55 5.87 -30.53
C TYR A 347 -5.60 5.50 -29.03
N PRO A 348 -6.70 5.82 -28.31
CA PRO A 348 -6.72 5.82 -26.83
C PRO A 348 -6.45 4.44 -26.23
N VAL A 349 -7.03 3.37 -26.77
CA VAL A 349 -6.89 2.01 -26.22
C VAL A 349 -5.43 1.55 -26.26
N THR A 350 -4.79 1.70 -27.42
CA THR A 350 -3.39 1.29 -27.57
C THR A 350 -2.43 2.20 -26.83
N THR A 351 -2.73 3.50 -26.79
CA THR A 351 -1.96 4.50 -26.02
C THR A 351 -2.01 4.20 -24.52
N LEU A 352 -3.21 3.96 -23.98
CA LEU A 352 -3.39 3.56 -22.59
C LEU A 352 -2.50 2.37 -22.22
N MET A 353 -2.56 1.30 -23.02
CA MET A 353 -1.80 0.08 -22.77
C MET A 353 -0.28 0.27 -22.91
N ARG A 354 0.17 1.08 -23.86
CA ARG A 354 1.59 1.42 -24.02
C ARG A 354 2.12 2.22 -22.84
N VAL A 355 1.36 3.23 -22.40
CA VAL A 355 1.74 4.02 -21.24
C VAL A 355 1.73 3.20 -19.96
N LEU A 356 0.71 2.36 -19.73
CA LEU A 356 0.67 1.43 -18.57
C LEU A 356 1.88 0.49 -18.56
N LYS A 357 2.28 -0.05 -19.71
CA LYS A 357 3.51 -0.85 -19.85
C LYS A 357 4.76 -0.01 -19.57
N ARG A 358 4.83 1.22 -20.08
CA ARG A 358 5.98 2.14 -19.89
C ARG A 358 6.21 2.45 -18.42
N ILE A 359 5.15 2.72 -17.67
CA ILE A 359 5.22 3.00 -16.24
C ILE A 359 5.41 1.75 -15.38
N LYS A 360 5.39 0.55 -15.99
CA LYS A 360 5.52 -0.76 -15.34
C LYS A 360 4.33 -1.10 -14.43
N ALA A 361 3.12 -0.74 -14.85
CA ALA A 361 1.90 -1.19 -14.19
C ALA A 361 1.75 -2.72 -14.31
N PRO A 362 1.07 -3.40 -13.34
CA PRO A 362 0.84 -4.83 -13.41
C PRO A 362 -0.01 -5.22 -14.62
N LYS A 363 0.41 -6.23 -15.35
CA LYS A 363 -0.25 -6.67 -16.60
C LYS A 363 -1.75 -6.93 -16.42
N LYS A 364 -2.13 -7.74 -15.41
CA LYS A 364 -3.54 -8.11 -15.15
C LYS A 364 -4.39 -6.86 -14.93
N ALA A 365 -4.01 -6.00 -13.97
CA ALA A 365 -4.75 -4.78 -13.65
C ALA A 365 -4.79 -3.78 -14.83
N SER A 366 -3.75 -3.77 -15.68
CA SER A 366 -3.72 -2.94 -16.88
C SER A 366 -4.77 -3.38 -17.91
N TYR A 367 -4.95 -4.67 -18.13
CA TYR A 367 -6.01 -5.18 -19.01
C TYR A 367 -7.40 -4.91 -18.44
N GLU A 368 -7.60 -5.07 -17.13
CA GLU A 368 -8.87 -4.75 -16.47
C GLU A 368 -9.22 -3.26 -16.60
N ALA A 369 -8.25 -2.36 -16.43
CA ALA A 369 -8.43 -0.92 -16.64
C ALA A 369 -8.74 -0.58 -18.09
N MET A 370 -8.10 -1.25 -19.06
CA MET A 370 -8.39 -1.12 -20.48
C MET A 370 -9.82 -1.58 -20.81
N ASP A 371 -10.22 -2.78 -20.35
CA ASP A 371 -11.55 -3.32 -20.63
C ASP A 371 -12.65 -2.39 -20.09
N TYR A 372 -12.41 -1.81 -18.90
CA TYR A 372 -13.30 -0.83 -18.30
C TYR A 372 -13.35 0.48 -19.11
N PHE A 373 -12.20 0.99 -19.56
CA PHE A 373 -12.14 2.15 -20.45
C PHE A 373 -12.94 1.94 -21.72
N VAL A 374 -12.71 0.82 -22.41
CA VAL A 374 -13.42 0.47 -23.67
C VAL A 374 -14.93 0.38 -23.45
N ALA A 375 -15.37 -0.16 -22.32
CA ALA A 375 -16.80 -0.28 -22.00
C ALA A 375 -17.49 1.08 -21.81
N ILE A 376 -16.76 2.10 -21.34
CA ILE A 376 -17.32 3.45 -21.08
C ILE A 376 -17.11 4.40 -22.24
N HIS A 377 -15.92 4.41 -22.84
CA HIS A 377 -15.49 5.41 -23.84
C HIS A 377 -15.40 4.86 -25.27
N GLY A 378 -15.32 3.54 -25.44
CA GLY A 378 -14.99 2.93 -26.73
C GLY A 378 -13.55 3.22 -27.14
N ASP A 379 -13.32 3.37 -28.46
CA ASP A 379 -12.00 3.73 -29.04
C ASP A 379 -12.04 5.10 -29.75
N SER A 380 -12.92 5.99 -29.28
CA SER A 380 -13.02 7.35 -29.83
C SER A 380 -11.89 8.22 -29.30
N PRO A 381 -11.37 9.17 -30.10
CA PRO A 381 -10.35 10.12 -29.64
C PRO A 381 -10.75 10.79 -28.34
N CYS A 382 -9.79 10.96 -27.47
CA CYS A 382 -9.95 11.57 -26.14
C CYS A 382 -8.72 12.39 -25.78
N THR A 383 -8.63 12.89 -24.55
CA THR A 383 -7.44 13.58 -24.04
C THR A 383 -6.56 12.65 -23.20
N ALA A 384 -5.28 12.98 -23.09
CA ALA A 384 -4.37 12.28 -22.18
C ALA A 384 -4.85 12.37 -20.71
N TYR A 385 -5.57 13.45 -20.36
CA TYR A 385 -6.21 13.60 -19.06
C TYR A 385 -7.25 12.49 -18.80
N GLU A 386 -8.14 12.22 -19.75
CA GLU A 386 -9.16 11.16 -19.62
C GLU A 386 -8.51 9.78 -19.44
N LEU A 387 -7.44 9.49 -20.20
CA LEU A 387 -6.68 8.25 -20.03
C LEU A 387 -5.97 8.19 -18.66
N PHE A 388 -5.40 9.30 -18.20
CA PHE A 388 -4.75 9.34 -16.89
C PHE A 388 -5.75 9.10 -15.75
N MET A 389 -6.93 9.71 -15.82
CA MET A 389 -8.01 9.47 -14.85
C MET A 389 -8.41 8.00 -14.81
N GLN A 390 -8.48 7.35 -15.98
CA GLN A 390 -8.80 5.93 -16.08
C GLN A 390 -7.70 5.01 -15.51
N MET A 391 -6.44 5.43 -15.55
CA MET A 391 -5.33 4.62 -14.97
C MET A 391 -5.48 4.39 -13.46
N SER A 392 -6.24 5.21 -12.76
CA SER A 392 -6.54 4.98 -11.33
C SER A 392 -7.29 3.67 -11.09
N ASP A 393 -7.93 3.10 -12.09
CA ASP A 393 -8.61 1.80 -11.98
C ASP A 393 -7.64 0.64 -11.77
N VAL A 394 -6.36 0.80 -12.15
CA VAL A 394 -5.30 -0.15 -11.79
C VAL A 394 -5.15 -0.26 -10.26
N ILE A 395 -5.27 0.88 -9.55
CA ILE A 395 -5.20 0.93 -8.09
C ILE A 395 -6.48 0.32 -7.51
N PHE A 396 -7.63 0.71 -8.02
CA PHE A 396 -8.93 0.22 -7.58
C PHE A 396 -9.07 -1.30 -7.75
N SER A 397 -8.67 -1.85 -8.91
CA SER A 397 -8.64 -3.29 -9.16
C SER A 397 -7.79 -4.03 -8.12
N ALA A 398 -6.58 -3.51 -7.82
CA ALA A 398 -5.72 -4.09 -6.81
C ALA A 398 -6.32 -4.04 -5.39
N GLN A 399 -7.04 -2.96 -5.04
CA GLN A 399 -7.77 -2.85 -3.77
C GLN A 399 -8.87 -3.92 -3.68
N CYS A 400 -9.63 -4.11 -4.75
CA CYS A 400 -10.66 -5.16 -4.81
C CYS A 400 -10.09 -6.58 -4.71
N ASP A 401 -8.87 -6.79 -5.21
CA ASP A 401 -8.14 -8.07 -5.09
C ASP A 401 -7.48 -8.26 -3.70
N GLY A 402 -7.64 -7.32 -2.76
CA GLY A 402 -7.12 -7.40 -1.40
C GLY A 402 -5.61 -7.12 -1.29
N ALA A 403 -5.06 -6.29 -2.17
CA ALA A 403 -3.66 -5.91 -2.09
C ALA A 403 -3.34 -5.19 -0.76
N SER A 404 -2.16 -5.46 -0.20
CA SER A 404 -1.68 -4.81 1.03
C SER A 404 -1.52 -3.30 0.86
N GLY A 405 -1.54 -2.55 1.98
CA GLY A 405 -1.34 -1.10 2.00
C GLY A 405 -0.03 -0.68 1.33
N LEU A 406 1.05 -1.43 1.54
CA LEU A 406 2.33 -1.20 0.86
C LEU A 406 2.21 -1.37 -0.67
N ARG A 407 1.47 -2.40 -1.14
CA ARG A 407 1.27 -2.62 -2.58
C ARG A 407 0.45 -1.51 -3.21
N ILE A 408 -0.60 -1.04 -2.55
CA ILE A 408 -1.40 0.10 -3.00
C ILE A 408 -0.53 1.35 -3.13
N ALA A 409 0.27 1.69 -2.12
CA ALA A 409 1.18 2.82 -2.17
C ALA A 409 2.16 2.74 -3.37
N GLN A 410 2.71 1.55 -3.65
CA GLN A 410 3.56 1.32 -4.82
C GLN A 410 2.82 1.53 -6.14
N LEU A 411 1.56 1.09 -6.25
CA LEU A 411 0.75 1.27 -7.45
C LEU A 411 0.43 2.73 -7.71
N GLU A 412 0.13 3.51 -6.67
CA GLU A 412 -0.10 4.94 -6.79
C GLU A 412 1.16 5.67 -7.30
N GLU A 413 2.35 5.32 -6.80
CA GLU A 413 3.61 5.84 -7.33
C GLU A 413 3.84 5.43 -8.81
N ILE A 414 3.48 4.22 -9.18
CA ILE A 414 3.58 3.74 -10.56
C ILE A 414 2.63 4.55 -11.46
N VAL A 415 1.36 4.68 -11.09
CA VAL A 415 0.36 5.42 -11.88
C VAL A 415 0.74 6.89 -11.99
N SER A 416 1.25 7.51 -10.92
CA SER A 416 1.67 8.91 -10.93
C SER A 416 2.79 9.22 -11.94
N ARG A 417 3.57 8.22 -12.35
CA ARG A 417 4.61 8.39 -13.38
C ARG A 417 4.03 8.80 -14.72
N ALA A 418 2.77 8.45 -15.01
CA ALA A 418 2.09 8.81 -16.24
C ALA A 418 1.93 10.33 -16.43
N LEU A 419 1.93 11.12 -15.34
CA LEU A 419 1.93 12.58 -15.38
C LEU A 419 3.18 13.18 -16.06
N ASN A 420 4.26 12.41 -16.16
CA ASN A 420 5.54 12.85 -16.73
C ASN A 420 5.91 12.11 -18.03
N VAL A 421 4.98 11.34 -18.59
CA VAL A 421 5.19 10.65 -19.86
C VAL A 421 4.97 11.64 -21.01
N ASN A 422 5.77 11.53 -22.08
CA ASN A 422 5.46 12.18 -23.33
C ASN A 422 4.41 11.35 -24.09
N TRP A 423 3.14 11.70 -23.91
CA TRP A 423 2.01 10.93 -24.43
C TRP A 423 2.00 10.79 -25.94
N HIS A 424 2.47 11.82 -26.70
CA HIS A 424 2.55 11.78 -28.16
C HIS A 424 3.45 10.67 -28.71
N GLU A 425 4.46 10.22 -27.92
CA GLU A 425 5.32 9.09 -28.33
C GLU A 425 4.57 7.75 -28.37
N TYR A 426 3.46 7.66 -27.68
CA TYR A 426 2.67 6.42 -27.53
C TYR A 426 1.40 6.44 -28.36
N ASP A 427 0.99 7.61 -28.87
CA ASP A 427 -0.23 7.81 -29.66
C ASP A 427 0.03 7.56 -31.15
N HIS A 428 0.07 6.31 -31.52
CA HIS A 428 0.24 5.88 -32.90
C HIS A 428 -0.56 4.61 -33.20
N PRO A 429 -0.99 4.39 -34.48
CA PRO A 429 -1.74 3.18 -34.85
C PRO A 429 -0.93 1.91 -34.66
N GLY A 430 -1.62 0.78 -34.64
CA GLY A 430 -1.05 -0.57 -34.60
C GLY A 430 -1.42 -1.33 -33.34
N ASP A 431 -1.29 -2.66 -33.44
CA ASP A 431 -1.62 -3.57 -32.32
C ASP A 431 -0.67 -3.39 -31.15
N PHE A 432 -1.22 -3.54 -29.94
CA PHE A 432 -0.44 -3.60 -28.73
C PHE A 432 -0.17 -5.05 -28.30
N LYS A 433 1.10 -5.34 -27.96
CA LYS A 433 1.51 -6.59 -27.32
C LYS A 433 2.24 -6.28 -26.01
N TRP A 434 1.74 -6.90 -24.94
CA TRP A 434 2.34 -6.71 -23.61
C TRP A 434 3.75 -7.27 -23.51
#